data_55503fca7e2cb625df6829b941b52b81
#
_entry.id   55503fca7e2cb625df6829b941b52b81
#
_cell.length_a   1.000
_cell.length_b   1.000
_cell.length_c   1.000
_cell.angle_alpha   90.00
_cell.angle_beta   90.00
_cell.angle_gamma   90.00
#
_symmetry.space_group_name_H-M   'P 1'
#
loop_
_entity.id
_entity.type
_entity.pdbx_description
1 polymer ?
#
loop_
_entity_poly.entity_id
_entity_poly.type
_entity_poly.pdbx_seq_one_letter_code
_entity_poly.pdbx_strand_id
1 'polypeptide(L)'
;GDVLPELAWHWVQADEAVLVDVRSDAERAWVGFVPEAKPLAWKQWPVVDVNPQFDAGIQAIGAEGKKIVLLCRSGVRSVAAAQRATQLGLEAYNILEGFEGDPDANAHRGLLGGWRKRGLPWRQN
;
A
#
# COMPACT_ATOMS: atom_id res chain seq x y z
N GLY A 1 8.31 -1.43 10.07
CA GLY A 1 7.39 -2.24 10.84
C GLY A 1 6.10 -2.56 10.11
N ASP A 2 5.22 -3.25 10.77
CA ASP A 2 3.91 -3.63 10.25
C ASP A 2 2.81 -2.99 11.07
N VAL A 3 1.72 -2.59 10.42
CA VAL A 3 0.55 -2.04 11.11
C VAL A 3 -0.73 -2.68 10.58
N LEU A 4 -1.73 -2.79 11.43
CA LEU A 4 -3.06 -3.22 11.02
C LEU A 4 -3.72 -2.17 10.13
N PRO A 5 -4.58 -2.56 9.18
CA PRO A 5 -5.26 -1.62 8.29
C PRO A 5 -6.02 -0.51 9.03
N GLU A 6 -6.71 -0.86 10.13
CA GLU A 6 -7.47 0.12 10.92
C GLU A 6 -6.58 1.18 11.55
N LEU A 7 -5.40 0.79 12.05
CA LEU A 7 -4.46 1.77 12.62
C LEU A 7 -3.90 2.68 11.53
N ALA A 8 -3.53 2.11 10.38
CA ALA A 8 -3.05 2.90 9.25
C ALA A 8 -4.12 3.93 8.83
N TRP A 9 -5.37 3.51 8.72
CA TRP A 9 -6.46 4.40 8.35
C TRP A 9 -6.68 5.49 9.40
N HIS A 10 -6.61 5.13 10.69
CA HIS A 10 -6.70 6.11 11.77
C HIS A 10 -5.62 7.20 11.65
N TRP A 11 -4.38 6.82 11.41
CA TRP A 11 -3.28 7.78 11.21
C TRP A 11 -3.52 8.67 10.00
N VAL A 12 -4.03 8.12 8.90
CA VAL A 12 -4.33 8.89 7.69
C VAL A 12 -5.42 9.93 7.95
N GLN A 13 -6.50 9.51 8.63
CA GLN A 13 -7.59 10.40 8.98
C GLN A 13 -7.16 11.52 9.93
N ALA A 14 -6.23 11.23 10.83
CA ALA A 14 -5.68 12.20 11.78
C ALA A 14 -4.58 13.08 11.17
N ASP A 15 -4.28 12.92 9.87
CA ASP A 15 -3.22 13.64 9.15
C ASP A 15 -1.81 13.35 9.72
N GLU A 16 -1.64 12.20 10.33
CA GLU A 16 -0.37 11.73 10.90
C GLU A 16 0.43 10.86 9.92
N ALA A 17 -0.21 10.33 8.89
CA ALA A 17 0.41 9.47 7.91
C ALA A 17 -0.11 9.75 6.51
N VAL A 18 0.72 9.40 5.51
CA VAL A 18 0.35 9.38 4.10
C VAL A 18 0.18 7.93 3.69
N LEU A 19 -0.94 7.62 3.05
CA LEU A 19 -1.22 6.29 2.48
C LEU A 19 -0.66 6.23 1.06
N VAL A 20 0.18 5.24 0.79
CA VAL A 20 0.79 5.03 -0.52
C VAL A 20 0.41 3.66 -1.05
N ASP A 21 -0.18 3.62 -2.24
CA ASP A 21 -0.54 2.39 -2.93
C ASP A 21 0.62 2.01 -3.86
N VAL A 22 1.30 0.92 -3.53
CA VAL A 22 2.47 0.44 -4.31
C VAL A 22 2.10 -0.64 -5.33
N ARG A 23 0.79 -0.89 -5.53
CA ARG A 23 0.31 -1.77 -6.58
C ARG A 23 0.50 -1.12 -7.95
N SER A 24 0.39 -1.93 -9.01
CA SER A 24 0.43 -1.41 -10.38
C SER A 24 -0.82 -0.58 -10.70
N ASP A 25 -0.71 0.27 -11.71
CA ASP A 25 -1.85 1.07 -12.19
C ASP A 25 -3.00 0.16 -12.67
N ALA A 26 -2.66 -0.98 -13.28
CA ALA A 26 -3.67 -1.96 -13.72
C ALA A 26 -4.49 -2.50 -12.55
N GLU A 27 -3.86 -2.84 -11.43
CA GLU A 27 -4.59 -3.30 -10.24
C GLU A 27 -5.53 -2.22 -9.69
N ARG A 28 -5.05 -0.98 -9.62
CA ARG A 28 -5.88 0.13 -9.17
C ARG A 28 -7.10 0.36 -10.06
N ALA A 29 -6.92 0.24 -11.37
CA ALA A 29 -8.00 0.44 -12.35
C ALA A 29 -9.03 -0.68 -12.34
N TRP A 30 -8.58 -1.94 -12.18
CA TRP A 30 -9.42 -3.12 -12.38
C TRP A 30 -9.97 -3.73 -11.09
N VAL A 31 -9.19 -3.71 -10.02
CA VAL A 31 -9.57 -4.34 -8.74
C VAL A 31 -10.26 -3.35 -7.81
N GLY A 32 -9.81 -2.12 -7.83
CA GLY A 32 -10.29 -1.08 -6.93
C GLY A 32 -9.13 -0.36 -6.26
N PHE A 33 -9.43 0.70 -5.54
CA PHE A 33 -8.41 1.55 -4.92
C PHE A 33 -8.98 2.32 -3.72
N VAL A 34 -8.08 2.86 -2.91
CA VAL A 34 -8.44 3.78 -1.82
C VAL A 34 -8.24 5.20 -2.35
N PRO A 35 -9.30 6.04 -2.40
CA PRO A 35 -9.18 7.40 -2.99
C PRO A 35 -8.11 8.28 -2.33
N GLU A 36 -7.88 8.14 -1.03
CA GLU A 36 -6.90 8.91 -0.28
C GLU A 36 -5.46 8.46 -0.53
N ALA A 37 -5.25 7.28 -1.14
CA ALA A 37 -3.93 6.73 -1.38
C ALA A 37 -3.23 7.42 -2.56
N LYS A 38 -1.96 7.78 -2.36
CA LYS A 38 -1.11 8.25 -3.45
C LYS A 38 -0.56 7.05 -4.21
N PRO A 39 -0.69 7.00 -5.54
CA PRO A 39 -0.14 5.90 -6.33
C PRO A 39 1.36 6.06 -6.50
N LEU A 40 2.10 5.00 -6.19
CA LEU A 40 3.54 4.92 -6.46
C LEU A 40 3.90 3.44 -6.56
N ALA A 41 3.83 2.88 -7.75
CA ALA A 41 4.04 1.46 -7.96
C ALA A 41 5.46 1.02 -7.55
N TRP A 42 5.56 -0.10 -6.83
CA TRP A 42 6.82 -0.78 -6.59
C TRP A 42 7.29 -1.45 -7.88
N LYS A 43 6.36 -2.13 -8.55
CA LYS A 43 6.56 -2.71 -9.88
C LYS A 43 5.31 -2.47 -10.72
N GLN A 44 5.49 -2.06 -11.98
CA GLN A 44 4.38 -1.89 -12.92
C GLN A 44 4.23 -3.14 -13.79
N TRP A 45 3.00 -3.63 -13.91
CA TRP A 45 2.67 -4.68 -14.85
C TRP A 45 2.83 -4.18 -16.30
N PRO A 46 3.42 -4.93 -17.23
CA PRO A 46 3.97 -6.29 -17.09
C PRO A 46 5.47 -6.33 -16.75
N VAL A 47 6.08 -5.23 -16.40
CA VAL A 47 7.50 -5.13 -16.06
C VAL A 47 7.75 -5.79 -14.70
N VAL A 48 8.80 -6.61 -14.59
CA VAL A 48 9.12 -7.33 -13.37
C VAL A 48 10.15 -6.62 -12.49
N ASP A 49 10.84 -5.62 -13.02
CA ASP A 49 11.84 -4.86 -12.27
C ASP A 49 11.19 -3.81 -11.37
N VAL A 50 11.90 -3.45 -10.30
CA VAL A 50 11.45 -2.37 -9.42
C VAL A 50 11.39 -1.06 -10.20
N ASN A 51 10.33 -0.29 -9.98
CA ASN A 51 10.13 1.00 -10.60
C ASN A 51 11.33 1.92 -10.32
N PRO A 52 12.09 2.37 -11.35
CA PRO A 52 13.26 3.23 -11.13
C PRO A 52 12.92 4.60 -10.56
N GLN A 53 11.64 5.01 -10.59
CA GLN A 53 11.17 6.26 -10.02
C GLN A 53 10.73 6.12 -8.56
N PHE A 54 10.79 4.92 -7.98
CA PHE A 54 10.28 4.69 -6.62
C PHE A 54 11.00 5.55 -5.59
N ASP A 55 12.34 5.54 -5.60
CA ASP A 55 13.13 6.27 -4.60
C ASP A 55 12.80 7.77 -4.60
N ALA A 56 12.81 8.38 -5.76
CA ALA A 56 12.51 9.81 -5.90
C ALA A 56 11.06 10.10 -5.49
N GLY A 57 10.13 9.24 -5.89
CA GLY A 57 8.71 9.39 -5.56
C GLY A 57 8.44 9.29 -4.07
N ILE A 58 9.01 8.29 -3.41
CA ILE A 58 8.77 8.09 -1.96
C ILE A 58 9.44 9.18 -1.13
N GLN A 59 10.60 9.67 -1.55
CA GLN A 59 11.26 10.79 -0.89
C GLN A 59 10.45 12.08 -1.01
N ALA A 60 9.84 12.32 -2.17
CA ALA A 60 8.96 13.48 -2.35
C ALA A 60 7.72 13.38 -1.46
N ILE A 61 7.11 12.21 -1.36
CA ILE A 61 5.98 11.96 -0.46
C ILE A 61 6.38 12.15 1.00
N GLY A 62 7.57 11.68 1.38
CA GLY A 62 8.07 11.76 2.74
C GLY A 62 8.61 13.12 3.17
N ALA A 63 8.64 14.11 2.27
CA ALA A 63 9.24 15.42 2.54
C ALA A 63 8.53 16.20 3.65
N GLU A 64 7.26 15.91 3.92
CA GLU A 64 6.50 16.54 5.00
C GLU A 64 6.80 15.97 6.40
N GLY A 65 7.56 14.88 6.47
CA GLY A 65 7.93 14.26 7.74
C GLY A 65 6.86 13.41 8.39
N LYS A 66 5.76 13.13 7.71
CA LYS A 66 4.70 12.25 8.22
C LYS A 66 5.10 10.78 8.07
N LYS A 67 4.46 9.92 8.87
CA LYS A 67 4.56 8.47 8.66
C LYS A 67 4.07 8.10 7.26
N ILE A 68 4.64 7.06 6.70
CA ILE A 68 4.20 6.51 5.40
C ILE A 68 3.68 5.11 5.64
N VAL A 69 2.43 4.85 5.24
CA VAL A 69 1.82 3.52 5.33
C VAL A 69 1.60 3.01 3.91
N LEU A 70 2.09 1.80 3.63
CA LEU A 70 2.23 1.27 2.28
C LEU A 70 1.31 0.08 2.07
N LEU A 71 0.54 0.13 1.00
CA LEU A 71 -0.51 -0.84 0.67
C LEU A 71 -0.17 -1.56 -0.64
N CYS A 72 -0.22 -2.89 -0.63
CA CYS A 72 -0.20 -3.69 -1.85
C CYS A 72 -1.35 -4.70 -1.83
N ARG A 73 -1.27 -5.78 -2.62
CA ARG A 73 -2.38 -6.74 -2.70
C ARG A 73 -2.55 -7.54 -1.42
N SER A 74 -1.44 -8.08 -0.87
CA SER A 74 -1.49 -8.95 0.31
C SER A 74 -0.34 -8.73 1.30
N GLY A 75 0.58 -7.82 1.02
CA GLY A 75 1.67 -7.44 1.93
C GLY A 75 3.09 -7.73 1.44
N VAL A 76 3.29 -8.45 0.33
CA VAL A 76 4.63 -8.84 -0.12
C VAL A 76 5.42 -7.66 -0.68
N ARG A 77 4.84 -6.93 -1.64
CA ARG A 77 5.50 -5.78 -2.28
C ARG A 77 5.66 -4.61 -1.32
N SER A 78 4.67 -4.39 -0.47
CA SER A 78 4.70 -3.29 0.49
C SER A 78 5.72 -3.50 1.60
N VAL A 79 6.02 -4.75 1.99
CA VAL A 79 7.13 -5.05 2.90
C VAL A 79 8.45 -4.61 2.27
N ALA A 80 8.72 -4.98 1.01
CA ALA A 80 9.94 -4.57 0.32
C ALA A 80 10.01 -3.06 0.15
N ALA A 81 8.90 -2.42 -0.22
CA ALA A 81 8.82 -0.98 -0.37
C ALA A 81 9.05 -0.24 0.95
N ALA A 82 8.49 -0.74 2.05
CA ALA A 82 8.69 -0.16 3.39
C ALA A 82 10.15 -0.28 3.83
N GLN A 83 10.79 -1.42 3.56
CA GLN A 83 12.22 -1.60 3.85
C GLN A 83 13.07 -0.59 3.07
N ARG A 84 12.76 -0.39 1.79
CA ARG A 84 13.48 0.59 0.97
C ARG A 84 13.28 2.01 1.47
N ALA A 85 12.06 2.39 1.79
CA ALA A 85 11.76 3.71 2.33
C ALA A 85 12.48 3.95 3.67
N THR A 86 12.55 2.94 4.53
CA THR A 86 13.29 3.01 5.78
C THR A 86 14.78 3.22 5.54
N GLN A 87 15.37 2.53 4.55
CA GLN A 87 16.76 2.73 4.16
C GLN A 87 17.03 4.17 3.68
N LEU A 88 16.03 4.81 3.10
CA LEU A 88 16.10 6.20 2.65
C LEU A 88 15.87 7.22 3.78
N GLY A 89 15.71 6.76 5.02
CA GLY A 89 15.55 7.62 6.19
C GLY A 89 14.10 8.01 6.52
N LEU A 90 13.11 7.36 5.91
CA LEU A 90 11.70 7.67 6.13
C LEU A 90 11.08 6.73 7.17
N GLU A 91 10.07 7.22 7.88
CA GLU A 91 9.29 6.39 8.81
C GLU A 91 8.18 5.69 8.04
N ALA A 92 8.41 4.43 7.67
CA ALA A 92 7.54 3.68 6.76
C ALA A 92 7.07 2.36 7.37
N TYR A 93 5.81 2.00 7.11
CA TYR A 93 5.16 0.81 7.62
C TYR A 93 4.44 0.06 6.51
N ASN A 94 4.54 -1.27 6.54
CA ASN A 94 3.71 -2.14 5.74
C ASN A 94 2.31 -2.25 6.35
N ILE A 95 1.27 -2.09 5.56
CA ILE A 95 -0.10 -2.39 5.98
C ILE A 95 -0.31 -3.89 5.84
N LEU A 96 -0.53 -4.56 6.98
CA LEU A 96 -0.78 -6.00 7.01
C LEU A 96 -1.99 -6.37 6.16
N GLU A 97 -1.95 -7.55 5.53
CA GLU A 97 -3.00 -8.12 4.70
C GLU A 97 -3.21 -7.43 3.35
N GLY A 98 -2.73 -6.20 3.17
CA GLY A 98 -2.90 -5.47 1.93
C GLY A 98 -4.34 -5.13 1.60
N PHE A 99 -4.61 -4.86 0.32
CA PHE A 99 -5.93 -4.46 -0.15
C PHE A 99 -6.92 -5.63 -0.25
N GLU A 100 -6.44 -6.79 -0.72
CA GLU A 100 -7.27 -7.96 -1.00
C GLU A 100 -7.10 -9.09 0.01
N GLY A 101 -6.02 -9.10 0.79
CA GLY A 101 -5.70 -10.20 1.67
C GLY A 101 -5.15 -11.43 0.93
N ASP A 102 -4.91 -12.49 1.69
CA ASP A 102 -4.45 -13.76 1.14
C ASP A 102 -5.60 -14.55 0.52
N PRO A 103 -5.31 -15.43 -0.46
CA PRO A 103 -6.34 -16.31 -1.00
C PRO A 103 -6.77 -17.36 0.04
N ASP A 104 -8.05 -17.72 0.02
CA ASP A 104 -8.60 -18.78 0.85
C ASP A 104 -8.28 -20.18 0.26
N ALA A 105 -8.86 -21.23 0.84
CA ALA A 105 -8.64 -22.61 0.38
C ALA A 105 -9.08 -22.86 -1.07
N ASN A 106 -9.97 -22.00 -1.60
CA ASN A 106 -10.45 -22.07 -2.98
C ASN A 106 -9.72 -21.08 -3.89
N ALA A 107 -8.59 -20.51 -3.44
CA ALA A 107 -7.82 -19.50 -4.15
C ALA A 107 -8.60 -18.21 -4.45
N HIS A 108 -9.54 -17.85 -3.58
CA HIS A 108 -10.29 -16.60 -3.65
C HIS A 108 -9.74 -15.59 -2.64
N ARG A 109 -9.49 -14.37 -3.10
CA ARG A 109 -9.08 -13.26 -2.22
C ARG A 109 -10.28 -12.45 -1.76
N GLY A 110 -10.09 -11.67 -0.69
CA GLY A 110 -11.13 -10.79 -0.16
C GLY A 110 -12.06 -11.46 0.86
N LEU A 111 -11.80 -12.70 1.23
CA LEU A 111 -12.63 -13.46 2.17
C LEU A 111 -11.95 -13.67 3.52
N LEU A 112 -10.61 -13.79 3.57
CA LEU A 112 -9.88 -14.02 4.82
C LEU A 112 -9.45 -12.72 5.48
N GLY A 113 -9.12 -11.69 4.72
CA GLY A 113 -8.62 -10.44 5.27
C GLY A 113 -8.46 -9.39 4.19
N GLY A 114 -7.75 -8.31 4.52
CA GLY A 114 -7.46 -7.20 3.63
C GLY A 114 -8.31 -5.96 3.92
N TRP A 115 -7.85 -4.83 3.38
CA TRP A 115 -8.49 -3.53 3.54
C TRP A 115 -10.00 -3.57 3.27
N ARG A 116 -10.38 -4.19 2.15
CA ARG A 116 -11.80 -4.31 1.75
C ARG A 116 -12.59 -5.16 2.71
N LYS A 117 -12.05 -6.34 3.10
CA LYS A 117 -12.73 -7.28 4.01
C LYS A 117 -12.98 -6.65 5.37
N ARG A 118 -12.10 -5.78 5.82
CA ARG A 118 -12.22 -5.08 7.10
C ARG A 118 -13.19 -3.90 7.06
N GLY A 119 -13.82 -3.64 5.91
CA GLY A 119 -14.82 -2.59 5.76
C GLY A 119 -14.28 -1.18 5.67
N LEU A 120 -12.99 -1.01 5.36
CA LEU A 120 -12.39 0.31 5.20
C LEU A 120 -12.74 0.91 3.83
N PRO A 121 -12.73 2.24 3.66
CA PRO A 121 -13.21 2.89 2.44
C PRO A 121 -12.40 2.52 1.19
N TRP A 122 -13.07 2.21 0.12
CA TRP A 122 -12.47 1.94 -1.19
C TRP A 122 -13.48 2.14 -2.30
N ARG A 123 -12.99 2.26 -3.55
CA ARG A 123 -13.81 2.45 -4.75
C ARG A 123 -13.34 1.58 -5.91
N GLN A 124 -14.22 1.41 -6.87
CA GLN A 124 -13.90 0.88 -8.20
C GLN A 124 -14.30 1.92 -9.24
N ASN A 125 -13.60 1.90 -10.35
CA ASN A 125 -13.97 2.74 -11.51
C ASN A 125 -15.15 2.14 -12.27
#